data_695f10138906801bb2d4b275a94ecf6d
#
_entry.id   695f10138906801bb2d4b275a94ecf6d
#
_cell.length_a   1.000
_cell.length_b   1.000
_cell.length_c   1.000
_cell.angle_alpha   90.00
_cell.angle_beta   90.00
_cell.angle_gamma   90.00
#
_symmetry.space_group_name_H-M   'P 1'
#
loop_
_entity.id
_entity.type
_entity.pdbx_description
1 polymer ?
#
loop_
_entity_poly.entity_id
_entity_poly.type
_entity_poly.pdbx_seq_one_letter_code
_entity_poly.pdbx_strand_id
1 'polypeptide(L)'
;PSGYELISSNATVGTYTSAIGEWFIPTLMTNQTASLTITAEVLGDGDYLNIATIESSTPEDTNPSNNSAEASVDPLCLFVYSQFSPNGDGMNENFTISCIERFPNNEIQIFNRYGSLVYKKVGYRNDWDGTANVSSVSSNGELLPAGTYYYVIKMNDQEDNRMSGWVYLIK
;
A
#
# COMPACT_ATOMS: atom_id res chain seq x y z
N PRO A 1 -9.27 -3.81 14.08
CA PRO A 1 -8.04 -3.14 13.64
C PRO A 1 -8.38 -1.87 12.83
N SER A 2 -7.56 -0.81 13.01
CA SER A 2 -7.84 0.52 12.45
C SER A 2 -7.59 0.63 10.94
N GLY A 3 -6.91 -0.33 10.37
CA GLY A 3 -6.61 -0.38 8.91
C GLY A 3 -7.77 -0.83 8.03
N TYR A 4 -8.96 -1.05 8.61
CA TYR A 4 -10.14 -1.50 7.86
C TYR A 4 -11.37 -0.66 8.17
N GLU A 5 -12.19 -0.43 7.16
CA GLU A 5 -13.55 0.09 7.31
C GLU A 5 -14.57 -1.01 6.96
N LEU A 6 -15.49 -1.30 7.89
CA LEU A 6 -16.47 -2.35 7.70
C LEU A 6 -17.48 -1.96 6.62
N ILE A 7 -17.64 -2.77 5.58
CA ILE A 7 -18.67 -2.62 4.55
C ILE A 7 -19.90 -3.45 4.90
N SER A 8 -19.70 -4.73 5.23
CA SER A 8 -20.80 -5.64 5.55
C SER A 8 -20.33 -6.84 6.37
N SER A 9 -21.27 -7.48 7.05
CA SER A 9 -21.04 -8.75 7.73
C SER A 9 -22.23 -9.68 7.54
N ASN A 10 -21.97 -10.98 7.47
CA ASN A 10 -22.98 -12.03 7.38
C ASN A 10 -22.59 -13.24 8.23
N ALA A 11 -23.40 -13.56 9.21
CA ALA A 11 -23.25 -14.73 10.07
C ALA A 11 -24.24 -15.83 9.68
N THR A 12 -23.76 -17.06 9.53
CA THR A 12 -24.65 -18.20 9.24
C THR A 12 -25.47 -18.64 10.46
N VAL A 13 -24.94 -18.39 11.65
CA VAL A 13 -25.59 -18.72 12.95
C VAL A 13 -25.27 -17.57 13.92
N GLY A 14 -26.26 -17.21 14.75
CA GLY A 14 -26.06 -16.20 15.79
C GLY A 14 -26.11 -14.76 15.29
N THR A 15 -25.55 -13.84 16.07
CA THR A 15 -25.57 -12.41 15.82
C THR A 15 -24.19 -11.79 15.97
N TYR A 16 -23.74 -11.05 14.99
CA TYR A 16 -22.50 -10.26 15.06
C TYR A 16 -22.82 -8.80 15.37
N THR A 17 -22.15 -8.25 16.39
CA THR A 17 -22.26 -6.85 16.80
C THR A 17 -20.96 -6.13 16.44
N SER A 18 -20.94 -5.46 15.30
CA SER A 18 -19.73 -4.84 14.74
C SER A 18 -19.13 -3.74 15.63
N ALA A 19 -19.95 -3.02 16.41
CA ALA A 19 -19.50 -1.94 17.28
C ALA A 19 -18.53 -2.40 18.37
N ILE A 20 -18.60 -3.67 18.79
CA ILE A 20 -17.73 -4.26 19.82
C ILE A 20 -16.93 -5.45 19.28
N GLY A 21 -17.13 -5.85 18.01
CA GLY A 21 -16.44 -6.98 17.41
C GLY A 21 -16.88 -8.35 17.93
N GLU A 22 -18.05 -8.46 18.56
CA GLU A 22 -18.52 -9.69 19.18
C GLU A 22 -19.44 -10.48 18.26
N TRP A 23 -19.18 -11.77 18.11
CA TRP A 23 -20.07 -12.73 17.45
C TRP A 23 -20.63 -13.71 18.47
N PHE A 24 -21.92 -13.55 18.82
CA PHE A 24 -22.62 -14.43 19.73
C PHE A 24 -23.32 -15.56 19.00
N ILE A 25 -22.99 -16.80 19.35
CA ILE A 25 -23.64 -18.03 18.84
C ILE A 25 -24.41 -18.69 19.97
N PRO A 26 -25.75 -18.66 19.96
CA PRO A 26 -26.53 -19.17 21.09
C PRO A 26 -26.46 -20.69 21.25
N THR A 27 -26.34 -21.43 20.15
CA THR A 27 -26.22 -22.89 20.15
C THR A 27 -25.59 -23.36 18.85
N LEU A 28 -24.63 -24.28 18.96
CA LEU A 28 -24.05 -24.99 17.84
C LEU A 28 -24.18 -26.48 18.10
N MET A 29 -24.89 -27.20 17.22
CA MET A 29 -25.09 -28.66 17.38
C MET A 29 -23.86 -29.47 16.99
N THR A 30 -23.76 -30.69 17.46
CA THR A 30 -22.69 -31.60 17.07
C THR A 30 -22.62 -31.72 15.54
N ASN A 31 -21.41 -31.58 15.00
CA ASN A 31 -21.11 -31.55 13.55
C ASN A 31 -21.70 -30.34 12.78
N GLN A 32 -22.26 -29.39 13.45
CA GLN A 32 -22.64 -28.12 12.84
C GLN A 32 -21.44 -27.17 12.80
N THR A 33 -21.32 -26.41 11.71
CA THR A 33 -20.34 -25.33 11.56
C THR A 33 -21.06 -23.98 11.49
N ALA A 34 -20.44 -22.96 12.04
CA ALA A 34 -20.84 -21.58 11.89
C ALA A 34 -19.74 -20.79 11.21
N SER A 35 -20.13 -19.84 10.37
CA SER A 35 -19.20 -18.92 9.73
C SER A 35 -19.69 -17.49 9.82
N LEU A 36 -18.78 -16.58 10.05
CA LEU A 36 -18.95 -15.13 9.94
C LEU A 36 -18.11 -14.62 8.80
N THR A 37 -18.75 -14.05 7.80
CA THR A 37 -18.08 -13.37 6.70
C THR A 37 -18.12 -11.87 6.94
N ILE A 38 -16.96 -11.24 6.98
CA ILE A 38 -16.80 -9.79 7.11
C ILE A 38 -16.20 -9.27 5.82
N THR A 39 -16.87 -8.27 5.21
CA THR A 39 -16.33 -7.53 4.07
C THR A 39 -15.92 -6.16 4.57
N ALA A 40 -14.68 -5.78 4.32
CA ALA A 40 -14.12 -4.52 4.76
C ALA A 40 -13.31 -3.87 3.64
N GLU A 41 -13.28 -2.55 3.61
CA GLU A 41 -12.34 -1.78 2.81
C GLU A 41 -11.00 -1.71 3.55
N VAL A 42 -9.89 -1.89 2.81
CA VAL A 42 -8.54 -1.74 3.36
C VAL A 42 -8.14 -0.28 3.21
N LEU A 43 -7.89 0.38 4.34
CA LEU A 43 -7.48 1.78 4.37
C LEU A 43 -5.99 1.93 4.03
N GLY A 44 -5.56 3.15 3.70
CA GLY A 44 -4.18 3.44 3.30
C GLY A 44 -3.17 3.33 4.44
N ASP A 45 -3.61 3.48 5.69
CA ASP A 45 -2.80 3.37 6.91
C ASP A 45 -3.63 2.78 8.06
N GLY A 46 -2.96 2.24 9.05
CA GLY A 46 -3.58 1.66 10.24
C GLY A 46 -2.99 0.32 10.64
N ASP A 47 -3.65 -0.33 11.62
CA ASP A 47 -3.35 -1.69 12.03
C ASP A 47 -4.15 -2.68 11.17
N TYR A 48 -3.47 -3.61 10.53
CA TYR A 48 -4.05 -4.61 9.63
C TYR A 48 -4.06 -6.02 10.21
N LEU A 49 -3.62 -6.18 11.47
CA LEU A 49 -3.70 -7.48 12.13
C LEU A 49 -5.13 -7.69 12.68
N ASN A 50 -5.85 -8.62 12.09
CA ASN A 50 -7.14 -9.06 12.61
C ASN A 50 -6.96 -10.35 13.40
N ILE A 51 -7.44 -10.36 14.65
CA ILE A 51 -7.39 -11.51 15.55
C ILE A 51 -8.82 -11.90 15.88
N ALA A 52 -9.14 -13.17 15.70
CA ALA A 52 -10.41 -13.76 16.12
C ALA A 52 -10.14 -14.76 17.25
N THR A 53 -10.88 -14.62 18.37
CA THR A 53 -10.74 -15.51 19.54
C THR A 53 -12.09 -16.03 19.99
N ILE A 54 -12.11 -17.26 20.51
CA ILE A 54 -13.24 -17.79 21.25
C ILE A 54 -13.06 -17.38 22.72
N GLU A 55 -13.89 -16.45 23.18
CA GLU A 55 -13.78 -15.90 24.53
C GLU A 55 -14.37 -16.85 25.58
N SER A 56 -15.48 -17.52 25.23
CA SER A 56 -16.14 -18.49 26.14
C SER A 56 -17.00 -19.47 25.37
N SER A 57 -17.19 -20.65 25.95
CA SER A 57 -18.11 -21.67 25.44
C SER A 57 -18.76 -22.46 26.59
N THR A 58 -19.96 -22.98 26.36
CA THR A 58 -20.63 -23.89 27.29
C THR A 58 -21.14 -25.11 26.52
N PRO A 59 -20.63 -26.33 26.75
CA PRO A 59 -19.57 -26.68 27.72
C PRO A 59 -18.25 -25.99 27.40
N GLU A 60 -17.36 -25.90 28.40
CA GLU A 60 -16.04 -25.31 28.28
C GLU A 60 -15.21 -26.07 27.21
N ASP A 61 -14.51 -25.31 26.36
CA ASP A 61 -13.58 -25.88 25.40
C ASP A 61 -12.32 -26.40 26.10
N THR A 62 -12.04 -27.67 25.87
CA THR A 62 -10.90 -28.35 26.50
C THR A 62 -9.60 -28.20 25.70
N ASN A 63 -9.64 -27.59 24.52
CA ASN A 63 -8.47 -27.37 23.67
C ASN A 63 -8.27 -25.88 23.34
N PRO A 64 -7.69 -25.07 24.22
CA PRO A 64 -7.53 -23.65 24.01
C PRO A 64 -6.55 -23.29 22.86
N SER A 65 -5.80 -24.26 22.34
CA SER A 65 -4.80 -23.99 21.27
C SER A 65 -5.42 -23.71 19.90
N ASN A 66 -6.71 -23.99 19.70
CA ASN A 66 -7.45 -23.72 18.47
C ASN A 66 -8.45 -22.55 18.61
N ASN A 67 -8.43 -21.84 19.74
CA ASN A 67 -9.40 -20.79 20.05
C ASN A 67 -8.99 -19.41 19.51
N SER A 68 -7.84 -19.28 18.85
CA SER A 68 -7.39 -18.03 18.26
C SER A 68 -6.87 -18.24 16.85
N ALA A 69 -7.17 -17.32 15.99
CA ALA A 69 -6.64 -17.24 14.64
C ALA A 69 -6.34 -15.78 14.26
N GLU A 70 -5.31 -15.60 13.46
CA GLU A 70 -4.84 -14.28 13.01
C GLU A 70 -4.82 -14.21 11.49
N ALA A 71 -5.12 -13.05 10.97
CA ALA A 71 -4.97 -12.72 9.56
C ALA A 71 -4.59 -11.25 9.41
N SER A 72 -3.70 -10.95 8.48
CA SER A 72 -3.36 -9.58 8.13
C SER A 72 -3.27 -9.41 6.63
N VAL A 73 -3.53 -8.20 6.16
CA VAL A 73 -3.20 -7.80 4.78
C VAL A 73 -2.06 -6.80 4.82
N ASP A 74 -1.31 -6.75 3.73
CA ASP A 74 -0.29 -5.75 3.52
C ASP A 74 -0.76 -4.84 2.37
N PRO A 75 -1.42 -3.69 2.68
CA PRO A 75 -2.00 -2.86 1.66
C PRO A 75 -0.92 -2.28 0.75
N LEU A 76 -1.19 -2.29 -0.55
CA LEU A 76 -0.33 -1.64 -1.51
C LEU A 76 -0.49 -0.12 -1.37
N CYS A 77 0.38 0.50 -0.60
CA CYS A 77 0.35 1.95 -0.32
C CYS A 77 1.08 2.80 -1.38
N LEU A 78 1.35 2.24 -2.57
CA LEU A 78 2.02 2.96 -3.65
C LEU A 78 1.10 4.03 -4.23
N PHE A 79 1.42 5.27 -3.95
CA PHE A 79 0.79 6.44 -4.55
C PHE A 79 1.88 7.35 -5.14
N VAL A 80 1.68 7.80 -6.37
CA VAL A 80 2.63 8.67 -7.07
C VAL A 80 2.11 10.10 -7.07
N TYR A 81 2.87 11.02 -6.50
CA TYR A 81 2.54 12.44 -6.54
C TYR A 81 2.80 12.98 -7.95
N SER A 82 1.81 13.65 -8.53
CA SER A 82 1.84 14.06 -9.93
C SER A 82 2.65 15.32 -10.21
N GLN A 83 3.17 15.99 -9.18
CA GLN A 83 3.95 17.22 -9.31
C GLN A 83 4.92 17.41 -8.14
N PHE A 84 6.00 18.15 -8.40
CA PHE A 84 6.95 18.57 -7.38
C PHE A 84 7.65 19.86 -7.83
N SER A 85 8.26 20.59 -6.89
CA SER A 85 8.85 21.93 -7.13
C SER A 85 10.18 22.09 -6.39
N PRO A 86 11.32 21.75 -7.00
CA PRO A 86 12.64 21.90 -6.38
C PRO A 86 13.08 23.37 -6.40
N ASN A 87 12.47 24.19 -5.55
CA ASN A 87 12.70 25.63 -5.46
C ASN A 87 13.44 26.06 -4.19
N GLY A 88 13.75 25.08 -3.30
CA GLY A 88 14.50 25.32 -2.07
C GLY A 88 13.67 25.86 -0.90
N ASP A 89 12.33 25.78 -0.96
CA ASP A 89 11.44 26.20 0.12
C ASP A 89 11.20 25.13 1.19
N GLY A 90 11.73 23.90 0.97
CA GLY A 90 11.60 22.76 1.85
C GLY A 90 10.31 21.97 1.65
N MET A 91 9.48 22.29 0.63
CA MET A 91 8.23 21.61 0.33
C MET A 91 8.23 21.04 -1.10
N ASN A 92 7.90 19.75 -1.23
CA ASN A 92 7.81 19.07 -2.53
C ASN A 92 9.08 19.18 -3.40
N GLU A 93 10.25 19.22 -2.78
CA GLU A 93 11.54 19.36 -3.46
C GLU A 93 11.90 18.17 -4.35
N ASN A 94 11.32 17.00 -4.08
CA ASN A 94 11.63 15.78 -4.79
C ASN A 94 10.37 15.11 -5.34
N PHE A 95 10.55 14.37 -6.43
CA PHE A 95 9.50 13.48 -6.94
C PHE A 95 9.24 12.35 -5.95
N THR A 96 8.03 12.32 -5.39
CA THR A 96 7.68 11.44 -4.28
C THR A 96 6.72 10.33 -4.72
N ILE A 97 7.03 9.12 -4.27
CA ILE A 97 6.21 7.92 -4.42
C ILE A 97 6.08 7.33 -3.02
N SER A 98 4.87 7.30 -2.47
CA SER A 98 4.66 6.74 -1.15
C SER A 98 5.01 5.25 -1.13
N CYS A 99 5.55 4.78 -0.01
CA CYS A 99 5.94 3.38 0.22
C CYS A 99 6.93 2.77 -0.79
N ILE A 100 7.65 3.58 -1.55
CA ILE A 100 8.67 3.07 -2.51
C ILE A 100 9.82 2.35 -1.79
N GLU A 101 10.09 2.69 -0.54
CA GLU A 101 11.10 2.06 0.34
C GLU A 101 10.83 0.57 0.61
N ARG A 102 9.58 0.12 0.45
CA ARG A 102 9.20 -1.30 0.55
C ARG A 102 9.70 -2.14 -0.62
N PHE A 103 10.13 -1.48 -1.70
CA PHE A 103 10.68 -2.08 -2.92
C PHE A 103 12.16 -1.67 -3.10
N PRO A 104 13.09 -2.19 -2.28
CA PRO A 104 14.48 -1.72 -2.26
C PRO A 104 15.24 -1.94 -3.58
N ASN A 105 14.76 -2.87 -4.41
CA ASN A 105 15.33 -3.19 -5.72
C ASN A 105 14.61 -2.48 -6.88
N ASN A 106 13.70 -1.53 -6.60
CA ASN A 106 12.99 -0.80 -7.65
C ASN A 106 13.94 -0.12 -8.64
N GLU A 107 13.48 0.08 -9.85
CA GLU A 107 14.18 0.88 -10.87
C GLU A 107 13.23 1.95 -11.41
N ILE A 108 13.64 3.21 -11.32
CA ILE A 108 12.93 4.32 -11.96
C ILE A 108 13.66 4.79 -13.20
N GLN A 109 12.89 5.13 -14.24
CA GLN A 109 13.34 5.79 -15.46
C GLN A 109 12.42 6.98 -15.72
N ILE A 110 12.99 8.14 -16.05
CA ILE A 110 12.25 9.36 -16.33
C ILE A 110 12.65 9.87 -17.71
N PHE A 111 11.65 10.20 -18.48
CA PHE A 111 11.77 10.62 -19.88
C PHE A 111 11.22 12.03 -20.06
N ASN A 112 11.83 12.81 -20.92
CA ASN A 112 11.26 14.09 -21.34
C ASN A 112 10.10 13.88 -22.33
N ARG A 113 9.42 14.97 -22.70
CA ARG A 113 8.29 14.95 -23.65
C ARG A 113 8.63 14.42 -25.05
N TYR A 114 9.91 14.29 -25.39
CA TYR A 114 10.38 13.74 -26.65
C TYR A 114 10.73 12.25 -26.57
N GLY A 115 10.52 11.62 -25.40
CA GLY A 115 10.84 10.22 -25.16
C GLY A 115 12.31 9.95 -24.87
N SER A 116 13.13 10.98 -24.66
CA SER A 116 14.54 10.80 -24.30
C SER A 116 14.68 10.59 -22.80
N LEU A 117 15.46 9.58 -22.40
CA LEU A 117 15.76 9.28 -21.00
C LEU A 117 16.60 10.44 -20.41
N VAL A 118 16.16 10.99 -19.29
CA VAL A 118 16.83 12.09 -18.58
C VAL A 118 17.32 11.70 -17.20
N TYR A 119 16.68 10.72 -16.57
CA TYR A 119 17.06 10.22 -15.25
C TYR A 119 16.81 8.71 -15.15
N LYS A 120 17.73 8.01 -14.49
CA LYS A 120 17.60 6.58 -14.18
C LYS A 120 18.24 6.27 -12.83
N LYS A 121 17.54 5.50 -11.97
CA LYS A 121 18.08 5.04 -10.70
C LYS A 121 17.52 3.68 -10.31
N VAL A 122 18.39 2.82 -9.76
CA VAL A 122 18.02 1.60 -9.07
C VAL A 122 18.01 1.89 -7.57
N GLY A 123 17.00 1.37 -6.86
CA GLY A 123 16.79 1.68 -5.45
C GLY A 123 16.41 3.14 -5.22
N TYR A 124 15.46 3.64 -5.99
CA TYR A 124 14.91 4.99 -5.86
C TYR A 124 14.27 5.18 -4.47
N ARG A 125 14.54 6.33 -3.84
CA ARG A 125 14.05 6.67 -2.49
C ARG A 125 13.58 8.10 -2.39
N ASN A 126 12.78 8.56 -3.36
CA ASN A 126 12.22 9.91 -3.37
C ASN A 126 13.29 11.01 -3.37
N ASP A 127 14.33 10.83 -4.17
CA ASP A 127 15.52 11.69 -4.19
C ASP A 127 15.81 12.31 -5.56
N TRP A 128 14.85 12.29 -6.49
CA TRP A 128 14.97 13.03 -7.73
C TRP A 128 14.44 14.45 -7.58
N ASP A 129 15.34 15.41 -7.70
CA ASP A 129 15.12 16.85 -7.57
C ASP A 129 14.96 17.57 -8.93
N GLY A 130 14.71 16.83 -10.00
CA GLY A 130 14.60 17.39 -11.35
C GLY A 130 15.93 17.55 -12.07
N THR A 131 17.04 17.01 -11.56
CA THR A 131 18.33 17.02 -12.26
C THR A 131 18.49 15.80 -13.18
N ALA A 132 19.19 16.01 -14.31
CA ALA A 132 19.53 14.91 -15.23
C ALA A 132 20.72 14.12 -14.69
N ASN A 133 20.68 12.78 -14.85
CA ASN A 133 21.83 11.90 -14.56
C ASN A 133 22.26 11.02 -15.72
N VAL A 134 21.70 11.26 -16.92
CA VAL A 134 22.08 10.60 -18.16
C VAL A 134 22.41 11.63 -19.23
N SER A 135 23.51 11.39 -19.95
CA SER A 135 24.10 12.36 -20.88
C SER A 135 23.44 12.39 -22.26
N SER A 136 22.24 11.80 -22.41
CA SER A 136 21.59 11.69 -23.74
C SER A 136 20.99 12.99 -24.27
N VAL A 137 20.63 13.94 -23.39
CA VAL A 137 19.89 15.17 -23.76
C VAL A 137 20.32 16.40 -22.96
N SER A 138 20.94 16.21 -21.80
CA SER A 138 21.40 17.26 -20.86
C SER A 138 22.73 16.87 -20.26
N SER A 139 23.47 17.84 -19.78
CA SER A 139 24.69 17.56 -19.00
C SER A 139 24.31 16.87 -17.68
N ASN A 140 25.12 15.91 -17.25
CA ASN A 140 24.91 15.25 -15.96
C ASN A 140 24.94 16.28 -14.81
N GLY A 141 23.91 16.27 -13.96
CA GLY A 141 23.72 17.25 -12.88
C GLY A 141 23.03 18.55 -13.31
N GLU A 142 22.62 18.70 -14.57
CA GLU A 142 21.88 19.86 -15.04
C GLU A 142 20.41 19.79 -14.58
N LEU A 143 19.90 20.89 -14.04
CA LEU A 143 18.49 21.03 -13.68
C LEU A 143 17.63 21.11 -14.94
N LEU A 144 16.69 20.18 -15.07
CA LEU A 144 15.81 20.07 -16.22
C LEU A 144 14.79 21.23 -16.27
N PRO A 145 14.32 21.61 -17.46
CA PRO A 145 13.28 22.64 -17.61
C PRO A 145 11.97 22.24 -16.90
N ALA A 146 11.25 23.23 -16.39
CA ALA A 146 9.87 23.01 -15.94
C ALA A 146 9.01 22.41 -17.06
N GLY A 147 8.16 21.45 -16.72
CA GLY A 147 7.32 20.76 -17.69
C GLY A 147 6.93 19.36 -17.28
N THR A 148 6.28 18.67 -18.22
CA THR A 148 5.80 17.31 -18.00
C THR A 148 6.85 16.29 -18.40
N TYR A 149 7.06 15.31 -17.52
CA TYR A 149 7.96 14.17 -17.70
C TYR A 149 7.16 12.88 -17.58
N TYR A 150 7.62 11.84 -18.27
CA TYR A 150 7.03 10.51 -18.18
C TYR A 150 7.93 9.61 -17.34
N TYR A 151 7.36 8.95 -16.34
CA TYR A 151 8.09 8.00 -15.52
C TYR A 151 7.67 6.56 -15.80
N VAL A 152 8.62 5.65 -15.63
CA VAL A 152 8.41 4.20 -15.57
C VAL A 152 9.12 3.70 -14.34
N ILE A 153 8.40 2.97 -13.49
CA ILE A 153 8.93 2.34 -12.30
C ILE A 153 8.71 0.85 -12.43
N LYS A 154 9.78 0.09 -12.23
CA LYS A 154 9.74 -1.37 -12.05
C LYS A 154 9.98 -1.66 -10.58
N MET A 155 9.11 -2.43 -9.95
CA MET A 155 9.28 -2.79 -8.53
C MET A 155 10.36 -3.83 -8.33
N ASN A 156 10.67 -4.63 -9.39
CA ASN A 156 11.59 -5.77 -9.34
C ASN A 156 11.27 -6.71 -8.17
N ASP A 157 9.97 -6.87 -7.91
CA ASP A 157 9.40 -7.84 -7.01
C ASP A 157 9.14 -9.18 -7.73
N GLN A 158 8.59 -10.16 -7.01
CA GLN A 158 8.32 -11.48 -7.58
C GLN A 158 7.27 -11.46 -8.70
N GLU A 159 6.41 -10.44 -8.73
CA GLU A 159 5.32 -10.27 -9.69
C GLU A 159 5.68 -9.38 -10.88
N ASP A 160 6.92 -8.84 -10.92
CA ASP A 160 7.41 -7.88 -11.93
C ASP A 160 6.45 -6.68 -12.13
N ASN A 161 5.90 -6.19 -11.01
CA ASN A 161 4.98 -5.07 -11.02
C ASN A 161 5.62 -3.81 -11.58
N ARG A 162 4.86 -3.09 -12.41
CA ARG A 162 5.31 -1.85 -13.07
C ARG A 162 4.26 -0.77 -12.94
N MET A 163 4.71 0.44 -12.74
CA MET A 163 3.89 1.64 -12.77
C MET A 163 4.46 2.63 -13.77
N SER A 164 3.61 3.40 -14.42
CA SER A 164 4.04 4.48 -15.30
C SER A 164 3.01 5.59 -15.32
N GLY A 165 3.45 6.80 -15.61
CA GLY A 165 2.58 7.95 -15.64
C GLY A 165 3.34 9.24 -15.91
N TRP A 166 2.68 10.35 -15.63
CA TRP A 166 3.22 11.67 -15.84
C TRP A 166 3.48 12.37 -14.50
N VAL A 167 4.58 13.11 -14.44
CA VAL A 167 4.90 14.01 -13.35
C VAL A 167 5.23 15.40 -13.90
N TYR A 168 4.79 16.44 -13.20
CA TYR A 168 5.05 17.81 -13.56
C TYR A 168 6.12 18.42 -12.66
N LEU A 169 7.22 18.88 -13.28
CA LEU A 169 8.28 19.63 -12.63
C LEU A 169 7.94 21.13 -12.68
N ILE A 170 7.72 21.72 -11.52
CA ILE A 170 7.49 23.15 -11.34
C ILE A 170 8.83 23.81 -10.96
N LYS A 171 9.00 25.11 -11.29
CA LYS A 171 10.12 25.94 -10.82
C LYS A 171 9.58 27.11 -10.03
#